data_f745dd803637ad40d44d151c57688939
#
_entry.id   f745dd803637ad40d44d151c57688939
#
_cell.length_a   1.000
_cell.length_b   1.000
_cell.length_c   1.000
_cell.angle_alpha   90.00
_cell.angle_beta   90.00
_cell.angle_gamma   90.00
#
_symmetry.space_group_name_H-M   'P 1'
#
loop_
_entity.id
_entity.type
_entity.pdbx_description
1 polymer ?
#
loop_
_entity_poly.entity_id
_entity_poly.type
_entity_poly.pdbx_seq_one_letter_code
_entity_poly.pdbx_strand_id
1 'polypeptide(L)'
;MEIFYVDGVCGSGKTQTAIKKISARVAAGETVLYVTETKRLLEQTKEGFEKLNVPCSLLVAPKQSSWRKQYKSVIQDIVKGISSASEFPHVILCTTKSLIRAAHEIPDKIKLPLYIDEGFIVAEGNEIISNTESETSGLMFKLGLAKEKPKDFDGLGYKFATEHQHIVMYAENPLMIVESKPTGAKLKWNAYLDLPAFCSKFSDITLLAACHEDTLQYHAFKSAAIKQVALDWNLANEHVTQGTVNILYVLENAEWRTTRKSKLTDKELEDIALTFEREHWDKFINVKQIGDEGEAINVKSHGFNDYSKLHHFMDLHTQMPIPSTEKFYMKRLGMSKFDIRKACYHYDRYQGALRTSLRNSRKDDLGTDDLFYCFGDKGTAEYFASKLAPWVKRKIYKLPIELAIDTEGKATYSNKVSDNKAEQKARGRDRAKLTELDPDIKRLDKALIYLRDLRRMNPDKRITKAI
;
A
#
# COMPACT_ATOMS: atom_id res chain seq x y z
N MET A 1 -14.74 -22.83 -7.09
CA MET A 1 -13.58 -22.66 -6.19
C MET A 1 -14.01 -21.78 -5.03
N GLU A 2 -13.56 -22.10 -3.83
CA GLU A 2 -13.83 -21.28 -2.64
C GLU A 2 -12.55 -21.03 -1.85
N ILE A 3 -12.54 -19.94 -1.11
CA ILE A 3 -11.54 -19.60 -0.13
C ILE A 3 -12.22 -19.31 1.20
N PHE A 4 -11.49 -19.48 2.28
CA PHE A 4 -11.96 -19.15 3.62
C PHE A 4 -11.36 -17.84 4.09
N TYR A 5 -12.08 -17.10 4.91
CA TYR A 5 -11.52 -15.93 5.56
C TYR A 5 -11.93 -15.86 7.03
N VAL A 6 -11.03 -15.31 7.82
CA VAL A 6 -11.26 -15.01 9.23
C VAL A 6 -11.27 -13.50 9.38
N ASP A 7 -12.43 -12.96 9.65
CA ASP A 7 -12.58 -11.54 9.93
C ASP A 7 -12.46 -11.26 11.43
N GLY A 8 -12.10 -10.05 11.75
CA GLY A 8 -11.97 -9.55 13.12
C GLY A 8 -11.17 -8.25 13.11
N VAL A 9 -11.39 -7.43 14.13
CA VAL A 9 -10.66 -6.15 14.22
C VAL A 9 -9.14 -6.33 14.40
N CYS A 10 -8.36 -5.29 14.17
CA CYS A 10 -6.93 -5.32 14.45
C CYS A 10 -6.69 -5.64 15.94
N GLY A 11 -5.75 -6.55 16.22
CA GLY A 11 -5.48 -6.97 17.60
C GLY A 11 -6.43 -8.01 18.18
N SER A 12 -7.43 -8.50 17.42
CA SER A 12 -8.38 -9.54 17.88
C SER A 12 -7.76 -10.93 18.14
N GLY A 13 -6.47 -11.11 17.84
CA GLY A 13 -5.78 -12.39 18.08
C GLY A 13 -5.80 -13.36 16.90
N LYS A 14 -6.14 -12.91 15.66
CA LYS A 14 -6.16 -13.73 14.45
C LYS A 14 -4.90 -14.57 14.28
N THR A 15 -3.73 -13.93 14.28
CA THR A 15 -2.43 -14.59 14.12
C THR A 15 -2.19 -15.64 15.20
N GLN A 16 -2.50 -15.33 16.48
CA GLN A 16 -2.32 -16.27 17.59
C GLN A 16 -3.25 -17.49 17.46
N THR A 17 -4.49 -17.27 17.02
CA THR A 17 -5.44 -18.36 16.78
C THR A 17 -5.01 -19.18 15.57
N ALA A 18 -4.51 -18.55 14.51
CA ALA A 18 -3.96 -19.25 13.34
C ALA A 18 -2.78 -20.14 13.74
N ILE A 19 -1.83 -19.64 14.53
CA ILE A 19 -0.69 -20.43 15.03
C ILE A 19 -1.19 -21.71 15.73
N LYS A 20 -2.17 -21.61 16.63
CA LYS A 20 -2.73 -22.79 17.32
C LYS A 20 -3.40 -23.79 16.35
N LYS A 21 -4.19 -23.29 15.39
CA LYS A 21 -4.88 -24.15 14.43
C LYS A 21 -3.89 -24.81 13.45
N ILE A 22 -2.89 -24.08 12.99
CA ILE A 22 -1.81 -24.61 12.14
C ILE A 22 -0.98 -25.64 12.90
N SER A 23 -0.68 -25.40 14.18
CA SER A 23 0.02 -26.36 15.04
C SER A 23 -0.73 -27.69 15.13
N ALA A 24 -2.06 -27.66 15.24
CA ALA A 24 -2.89 -28.86 15.24
C ALA A 24 -2.84 -29.59 13.88
N ARG A 25 -2.82 -28.86 12.75
CA ARG A 25 -2.68 -29.47 11.41
C ARG A 25 -1.31 -30.13 11.23
N VAL A 26 -0.24 -29.49 11.70
CA VAL A 26 1.12 -30.08 11.66
C VAL A 26 1.21 -31.32 12.52
N ALA A 27 0.61 -31.31 13.71
CA ALA A 27 0.51 -32.49 14.57
C ALA A 27 -0.30 -33.65 13.95
N ALA A 28 -1.25 -33.33 13.05
CA ALA A 28 -1.99 -34.30 12.26
C ALA A 28 -1.24 -34.77 11.00
N GLY A 29 0.00 -34.36 10.79
CA GLY A 29 0.85 -34.81 9.69
C GLY A 29 0.80 -33.93 8.43
N GLU A 30 0.22 -32.71 8.51
CA GLU A 30 0.15 -31.79 7.36
C GLU A 30 1.33 -30.81 7.37
N THR A 31 1.88 -30.53 6.17
CA THR A 31 2.73 -29.35 5.98
C THR A 31 1.85 -28.17 5.55
N VAL A 32 2.09 -27.00 6.15
CA VAL A 32 1.27 -25.79 5.95
C VAL A 32 2.13 -24.64 5.45
N LEU A 33 1.65 -23.92 4.45
CA LEU A 33 2.21 -22.63 4.02
C LEU A 33 1.56 -21.51 4.83
N TYR A 34 2.41 -20.63 5.38
CA TYR A 34 1.96 -19.41 6.05
C TYR A 34 2.72 -18.21 5.47
N VAL A 35 1.98 -17.24 5.01
CA VAL A 35 2.56 -16.06 4.38
C VAL A 35 2.04 -14.76 4.97
N THR A 36 2.91 -13.76 4.98
CA THR A 36 2.58 -12.39 5.39
C THR A 36 3.38 -11.38 4.57
N GLU A 37 3.02 -10.10 4.64
CA GLU A 37 3.65 -9.06 3.83
C GLU A 37 5.10 -8.77 4.23
N THR A 38 5.44 -8.83 5.53
CA THR A 38 6.73 -8.37 6.04
C THR A 38 7.56 -9.46 6.70
N LYS A 39 8.90 -9.36 6.56
CA LYS A 39 9.84 -10.27 7.22
C LYS A 39 9.71 -10.23 8.75
N ARG A 40 9.53 -9.03 9.32
CA ARG A 40 9.38 -8.86 10.77
C ARG A 40 8.20 -9.64 11.32
N LEU A 41 7.05 -9.60 10.62
CA LEU A 41 5.87 -10.35 11.03
C LEU A 41 6.09 -11.87 10.91
N LEU A 42 6.84 -12.32 9.89
CA LEU A 42 7.24 -13.72 9.77
C LEU A 42 8.15 -14.18 10.93
N GLU A 43 9.11 -13.33 11.33
CA GLU A 43 9.99 -13.62 12.47
C GLU A 43 9.18 -13.74 13.77
N GLN A 44 8.25 -12.82 14.04
CA GLN A 44 7.34 -12.90 15.19
C GLN A 44 6.44 -14.14 15.15
N THR A 45 5.97 -14.52 13.95
CA THR A 45 5.14 -15.72 13.78
C THR A 45 5.96 -16.99 13.99
N LYS A 46 7.21 -17.03 13.53
CA LYS A 46 8.16 -18.11 13.78
C LYS A 46 8.36 -18.33 15.28
N GLU A 47 8.64 -17.26 16.02
CA GLU A 47 8.75 -17.33 17.48
C GLU A 47 7.47 -17.91 18.14
N GLY A 48 6.29 -17.59 17.58
CA GLY A 48 5.02 -18.14 18.04
C GLY A 48 4.91 -19.65 17.84
N PHE A 49 5.38 -20.19 16.72
CA PHE A 49 5.44 -21.63 16.44
C PHE A 49 6.50 -22.32 17.30
N GLU A 50 7.68 -21.73 17.45
CA GLU A 50 8.77 -22.26 18.29
C GLU A 50 8.35 -22.43 19.76
N LYS A 51 7.59 -21.47 20.31
CA LYS A 51 7.02 -21.57 21.66
C LYS A 51 6.06 -22.75 21.86
N LEU A 52 5.48 -23.25 20.77
CA LEU A 52 4.61 -24.43 20.76
C LEU A 52 5.35 -25.70 20.30
N ASN A 53 6.68 -25.64 20.14
CA ASN A 53 7.51 -26.71 19.61
C ASN A 53 7.08 -27.23 18.23
N VAL A 54 6.53 -26.36 17.38
CA VAL A 54 6.12 -26.70 16.02
C VAL A 54 7.29 -26.46 15.07
N PRO A 55 7.71 -27.46 14.30
CA PRO A 55 8.79 -27.30 13.32
C PRO A 55 8.38 -26.30 12.24
N CYS A 56 9.25 -25.33 11.96
CA CYS A 56 8.98 -24.32 10.96
C CYS A 56 10.26 -23.89 10.22
N SER A 57 10.12 -23.60 8.93
CA SER A 57 11.18 -23.12 8.05
C SER A 57 10.86 -21.69 7.59
N LEU A 58 11.78 -20.74 7.87
CA LEU A 58 11.67 -19.35 7.44
C LEU A 58 12.46 -19.12 6.15
N LEU A 59 11.76 -18.94 5.04
CA LEU A 59 12.33 -18.78 3.71
C LEU A 59 12.27 -17.32 3.25
N VAL A 60 13.28 -16.55 3.60
CA VAL A 60 13.41 -15.13 3.28
C VAL A 60 14.77 -14.78 2.75
N ALA A 61 14.87 -13.77 1.90
CA ALA A 61 16.14 -13.35 1.34
C ALA A 61 17.12 -12.85 2.42
N PRO A 62 18.37 -13.32 2.43
CA PRO A 62 19.39 -12.85 3.36
C PRO A 62 19.74 -11.37 3.14
N LYS A 63 20.19 -10.66 4.21
CA LYS A 63 20.41 -9.22 4.18
C LYS A 63 21.58 -8.73 3.29
N GLN A 64 22.49 -9.61 2.86
CA GLN A 64 23.82 -9.20 2.36
C GLN A 64 24.20 -9.62 0.92
N SER A 65 23.31 -10.12 0.08
CA SER A 65 23.66 -10.53 -1.27
C SER A 65 23.09 -9.62 -2.36
N SER A 66 23.68 -9.66 -3.58
CA SER A 66 23.13 -8.91 -4.70
C SER A 66 21.67 -9.34 -4.96
N TRP A 67 20.80 -8.39 -5.18
CA TRP A 67 19.35 -8.57 -5.30
C TRP A 67 18.93 -9.71 -6.25
N ARG A 68 19.60 -9.90 -7.41
CA ARG A 68 19.30 -10.98 -8.36
C ARG A 68 19.62 -12.38 -7.84
N LYS A 69 20.76 -12.55 -7.14
CA LYS A 69 21.16 -13.86 -6.60
C LYS A 69 20.26 -14.27 -5.44
N GLN A 70 19.92 -13.32 -4.56
CA GLN A 70 19.01 -13.54 -3.44
C GLN A 70 17.65 -14.03 -3.89
N TYR A 71 17.16 -13.46 -4.98
CA TYR A 71 15.81 -13.64 -5.42
C TYR A 71 15.55 -15.03 -6.02
N LYS A 72 16.42 -15.48 -6.91
CA LYS A 72 16.33 -16.83 -7.48
C LYS A 72 16.46 -17.90 -6.40
N SER A 73 17.34 -17.68 -5.41
CA SER A 73 17.54 -18.65 -4.33
C SER A 73 16.29 -18.82 -3.47
N VAL A 74 15.61 -17.71 -3.08
CA VAL A 74 14.39 -17.80 -2.25
C VAL A 74 13.24 -18.50 -2.98
N ILE A 75 13.04 -18.24 -4.28
CA ILE A 75 12.03 -18.96 -5.06
C ILE A 75 12.35 -20.46 -5.08
N GLN A 76 13.58 -20.82 -5.40
CA GLN A 76 14.03 -22.21 -5.42
C GLN A 76 13.89 -22.88 -4.05
N ASP A 77 14.22 -22.16 -2.96
CA ASP A 77 14.06 -22.66 -1.59
C ASP A 77 12.59 -22.91 -1.24
N ILE A 78 11.67 -22.01 -1.67
CA ILE A 78 10.23 -22.20 -1.47
C ILE A 78 9.75 -23.43 -2.26
N VAL A 79 10.08 -23.51 -3.55
CA VAL A 79 9.68 -24.66 -4.40
C VAL A 79 10.24 -25.97 -3.86
N LYS A 80 11.51 -25.99 -3.43
CA LYS A 80 12.15 -27.16 -2.81
C LYS A 80 11.46 -27.53 -1.48
N GLY A 81 11.22 -26.55 -0.60
CA GLY A 81 10.52 -26.78 0.68
C GLY A 81 9.13 -27.36 0.47
N ILE A 82 8.38 -26.86 -0.52
CA ILE A 82 7.07 -27.41 -0.87
C ILE A 82 7.20 -28.82 -1.46
N SER A 83 8.21 -29.06 -2.31
CA SER A 83 8.41 -30.38 -2.94
C SER A 83 8.80 -31.47 -1.95
N SER A 84 9.49 -31.12 -0.86
CA SER A 84 9.86 -32.04 0.23
C SER A 84 8.81 -32.07 1.37
N ALA A 85 7.68 -31.42 1.21
CA ALA A 85 6.65 -31.28 2.25
C ALA A 85 6.06 -32.60 2.76
N SER A 86 6.12 -33.66 1.97
CA SER A 86 5.64 -35.00 2.34
C SER A 86 6.61 -35.77 3.23
N GLU A 87 7.87 -35.36 3.32
CA GLU A 87 8.90 -36.08 4.08
C GLU A 87 8.81 -35.82 5.57
N PHE A 88 8.44 -34.57 5.94
CA PHE A 88 8.35 -34.16 7.32
C PHE A 88 7.33 -33.01 7.49
N PRO A 89 6.27 -33.22 8.30
CA PRO A 89 5.26 -32.17 8.53
C PRO A 89 5.84 -30.95 9.24
N HIS A 90 5.66 -29.77 8.66
CA HIS A 90 6.18 -28.53 9.23
C HIS A 90 5.44 -27.29 8.68
N VAL A 91 5.75 -26.11 9.19
CA VAL A 91 5.26 -24.83 8.64
C VAL A 91 6.32 -24.19 7.76
N ILE A 92 5.94 -23.85 6.54
CA ILE A 92 6.78 -23.08 5.62
C ILE A 92 6.35 -21.61 5.71
N LEU A 93 7.27 -20.74 6.14
CA LEU A 93 7.06 -19.32 6.33
C LEU A 93 7.77 -18.54 5.21
N CYS A 94 7.03 -17.75 4.43
CA CYS A 94 7.62 -16.86 3.44
C CYS A 94 6.80 -15.60 3.22
N THR A 95 7.34 -14.60 2.51
CA THR A 95 6.57 -13.41 2.21
C THR A 95 5.56 -13.67 1.10
N THR A 96 4.42 -12.97 1.14
CA THR A 96 3.38 -13.04 0.10
C THR A 96 3.94 -12.79 -1.29
N LYS A 97 4.82 -11.79 -1.45
CA LYS A 97 5.50 -11.50 -2.72
C LYS A 97 6.36 -12.67 -3.20
N SER A 98 7.08 -13.32 -2.30
CA SER A 98 7.92 -14.47 -2.66
C SER A 98 7.08 -15.67 -3.08
N LEU A 99 5.97 -15.94 -2.38
CA LEU A 99 5.06 -17.03 -2.75
C LEU A 99 4.40 -16.78 -4.12
N ILE A 100 3.84 -15.59 -4.37
CA ILE A 100 3.23 -15.27 -5.67
C ILE A 100 4.20 -15.56 -6.81
N ARG A 101 5.46 -15.23 -6.62
CA ARG A 101 6.51 -15.43 -7.63
C ARG A 101 6.94 -16.90 -7.78
N ALA A 102 6.95 -17.65 -6.69
CA ALA A 102 7.27 -19.08 -6.70
C ALA A 102 6.09 -19.94 -7.19
N ALA A 103 4.86 -19.47 -7.08
CA ALA A 103 3.67 -20.28 -7.24
C ALA A 103 3.54 -20.95 -8.61
N HIS A 104 4.05 -20.33 -9.69
CA HIS A 104 4.04 -20.94 -11.02
C HIS A 104 5.00 -22.13 -11.17
N GLU A 105 6.03 -22.21 -10.32
CA GLU A 105 7.00 -23.31 -10.30
C GLU A 105 6.55 -24.45 -9.35
N ILE A 106 5.51 -24.25 -8.55
CA ILE A 106 4.97 -25.28 -7.65
C ILE A 106 4.33 -26.39 -8.48
N PRO A 107 4.74 -27.66 -8.28
CA PRO A 107 4.15 -28.79 -8.99
C PRO A 107 2.66 -28.96 -8.67
N ASP A 108 1.80 -29.14 -9.67
CA ASP A 108 0.34 -29.24 -9.52
C ASP A 108 -0.12 -30.42 -8.66
N LYS A 109 0.71 -31.47 -8.55
CA LYS A 109 0.45 -32.65 -7.72
C LYS A 109 0.59 -32.42 -6.22
N ILE A 110 1.27 -31.33 -5.82
CA ILE A 110 1.52 -31.01 -4.42
C ILE A 110 0.60 -29.83 -4.06
N LYS A 111 -0.41 -30.09 -3.26
CA LYS A 111 -1.35 -29.07 -2.82
C LYS A 111 -1.32 -28.97 -1.30
N LEU A 112 -0.70 -27.90 -0.82
CA LEU A 112 -0.64 -27.59 0.60
C LEU A 112 -1.72 -26.58 1.00
N PRO A 113 -2.20 -26.60 2.26
CA PRO A 113 -3.01 -25.53 2.80
C PRO A 113 -2.21 -24.23 2.93
N LEU A 114 -2.83 -23.12 2.56
CA LEU A 114 -2.23 -21.79 2.56
C LEU A 114 -2.96 -20.86 3.53
N TYR A 115 -2.20 -20.29 4.48
CA TYR A 115 -2.67 -19.22 5.34
C TYR A 115 -2.00 -17.90 4.92
N ILE A 116 -2.81 -16.87 4.71
CA ILE A 116 -2.36 -15.53 4.33
C ILE A 116 -2.73 -14.56 5.44
N ASP A 117 -1.75 -14.04 6.15
CA ASP A 117 -1.95 -13.09 7.24
C ASP A 117 -1.63 -11.66 6.80
N GLU A 118 -2.57 -10.75 7.02
CA GLU A 118 -2.55 -9.36 6.56
C GLU A 118 -2.47 -9.23 5.02
N GLY A 119 -1.65 -8.34 4.50
CA GLY A 119 -1.69 -7.93 3.10
C GLY A 119 -1.40 -9.02 2.05
N PHE A 120 -2.35 -9.23 1.15
CA PHE A 120 -2.17 -10.04 -0.05
C PHE A 120 -2.24 -9.13 -1.29
N ILE A 121 -1.12 -8.97 -1.98
CA ILE A 121 -1.04 -8.10 -3.15
C ILE A 121 -1.67 -8.80 -4.34
N VAL A 122 -2.93 -8.52 -4.61
CA VAL A 122 -3.69 -9.06 -5.74
C VAL A 122 -3.55 -8.22 -7.00
N ALA A 123 -3.24 -6.93 -6.84
CA ALA A 123 -3.04 -6.01 -7.94
C ALA A 123 -2.10 -4.87 -7.53
N GLU A 124 -1.24 -4.45 -8.45
CA GLU A 124 -0.32 -3.34 -8.29
C GLU A 124 -0.26 -2.52 -9.58
N GLY A 125 -0.10 -1.22 -9.49
CA GLY A 125 0.04 -0.36 -10.65
C GLY A 125 0.84 0.89 -10.36
N ASN A 126 1.56 1.39 -11.38
CA ASN A 126 2.37 2.59 -11.25
C ASN A 126 2.58 3.26 -12.62
N GLU A 127 3.25 4.41 -12.61
CA GLU A 127 3.71 5.11 -13.79
C GLU A 127 5.24 5.15 -13.76
N ILE A 128 5.86 4.70 -14.85
CA ILE A 128 7.30 4.81 -15.09
C ILE A 128 7.49 5.96 -16.06
N ILE A 129 8.36 6.89 -15.70
CA ILE A 129 8.73 8.03 -16.54
C ILE A 129 10.14 7.76 -17.05
N SER A 130 10.28 7.60 -18.36
CA SER A 130 11.56 7.49 -19.04
C SER A 130 12.02 8.86 -19.58
N ASN A 131 13.28 8.97 -19.95
CA ASN A 131 13.80 10.18 -20.59
C ASN A 131 13.45 10.21 -22.07
N THR A 132 13.24 9.06 -22.70
CA THR A 132 13.00 8.92 -24.13
C THR A 132 11.91 7.89 -24.44
N GLU A 133 11.33 7.98 -25.64
CA GLU A 133 10.40 6.96 -26.15
C GLU A 133 11.11 5.63 -26.43
N SER A 134 12.40 5.66 -26.76
CA SER A 134 13.22 4.46 -26.97
C SER A 134 13.35 3.62 -25.69
N GLU A 135 13.56 4.26 -24.54
CA GLU A 135 13.58 3.57 -23.24
C GLU A 135 12.24 2.90 -22.93
N THR A 136 11.12 3.62 -23.17
CA THR A 136 9.78 3.06 -23.00
C THR A 136 9.54 1.87 -23.93
N SER A 137 9.92 1.98 -25.21
CA SER A 137 9.79 0.92 -26.21
C SER A 137 10.67 -0.29 -25.87
N GLY A 138 11.88 -0.06 -25.35
CA GLY A 138 12.79 -1.12 -24.86
C GLY A 138 12.19 -1.89 -23.68
N LEU A 139 11.57 -1.18 -22.73
CA LEU A 139 10.88 -1.83 -21.63
C LEU A 139 9.67 -2.63 -22.11
N MET A 140 8.86 -2.08 -23.01
CA MET A 140 7.71 -2.78 -23.61
C MET A 140 8.13 -4.08 -24.33
N PHE A 141 9.22 -4.05 -25.08
CA PHE A 141 9.78 -5.26 -25.70
C PHE A 141 10.19 -6.29 -24.64
N LYS A 142 10.91 -5.86 -23.59
CA LYS A 142 11.34 -6.74 -22.49
C LYS A 142 10.17 -7.35 -21.71
N LEU A 143 9.04 -6.64 -21.67
CA LEU A 143 7.79 -7.13 -21.08
C LEU A 143 7.02 -8.09 -22.00
N GLY A 144 7.49 -8.35 -23.22
CA GLY A 144 6.75 -9.14 -24.22
C GLY A 144 5.51 -8.43 -24.79
N LEU A 145 5.38 -7.13 -24.58
CA LEU A 145 4.22 -6.33 -24.98
C LEU A 145 4.44 -5.61 -26.34
N ALA A 146 5.67 -5.63 -26.84
CA ALA A 146 6.02 -5.20 -28.19
C ALA A 146 6.67 -6.37 -28.95
N LYS A 147 6.25 -6.59 -30.22
CA LYS A 147 6.76 -7.70 -31.05
C LYS A 147 8.15 -7.42 -31.61
N GLU A 148 8.44 -6.15 -31.88
CA GLU A 148 9.69 -5.73 -32.50
C GLU A 148 10.65 -5.19 -31.46
N LYS A 149 11.91 -5.63 -31.54
CA LYS A 149 13.00 -5.10 -30.74
C LYS A 149 13.33 -3.68 -31.18
N PRO A 150 13.28 -2.66 -30.28
CA PRO A 150 13.68 -1.30 -30.65
C PRO A 150 15.14 -1.25 -31.11
N LYS A 151 15.46 -0.36 -32.05
CA LYS A 151 16.81 -0.21 -32.61
C LYS A 151 17.87 0.03 -31.53
N ASP A 152 17.52 0.82 -30.49
CA ASP A 152 18.43 1.21 -29.41
C ASP A 152 18.28 0.34 -28.15
N PHE A 153 17.69 -0.84 -28.30
CA PHE A 153 17.39 -1.69 -27.13
C PHE A 153 18.64 -2.12 -26.33
N ASP A 154 19.76 -2.38 -27.02
CA ASP A 154 21.01 -2.80 -26.37
C ASP A 154 21.73 -1.66 -25.64
N GLY A 155 21.33 -0.41 -25.90
CA GLY A 155 21.80 0.78 -25.19
C GLY A 155 20.88 1.19 -24.04
N LEU A 156 20.18 2.30 -24.21
CA LEU A 156 19.34 2.90 -23.17
C LEU A 156 18.16 2.03 -22.74
N GLY A 157 17.50 1.35 -23.69
CA GLY A 157 16.34 0.52 -23.40
C GLY A 157 16.66 -0.68 -22.49
N TYR A 158 17.82 -1.31 -22.67
CA TYR A 158 18.27 -2.41 -21.81
C TYR A 158 18.58 -1.93 -20.39
N LYS A 159 19.30 -0.82 -20.26
CA LYS A 159 19.62 -0.23 -18.95
C LYS A 159 18.34 0.12 -18.19
N PHE A 160 17.39 0.80 -18.85
CA PHE A 160 16.12 1.20 -18.26
C PHE A 160 15.28 -0.02 -17.83
N ALA A 161 15.19 -1.06 -18.65
CA ALA A 161 14.52 -2.31 -18.28
C ALA A 161 15.21 -3.02 -17.12
N THR A 162 16.52 -2.87 -16.97
CA THR A 162 17.28 -3.42 -15.84
C THR A 162 16.99 -2.64 -14.55
N GLU A 163 16.81 -1.33 -14.60
CA GLU A 163 16.43 -0.51 -13.46
C GLU A 163 14.99 -0.80 -12.98
N HIS A 164 14.10 -1.17 -13.90
CA HIS A 164 12.70 -1.48 -13.63
C HIS A 164 12.39 -2.99 -13.60
N GLN A 165 13.32 -3.81 -13.11
CA GLN A 165 13.18 -5.26 -13.08
C GLN A 165 11.94 -5.80 -12.36
N HIS A 166 11.40 -5.06 -11.38
CA HIS A 166 10.22 -5.47 -10.66
C HIS A 166 9.00 -5.69 -11.57
N ILE A 167 8.79 -4.82 -12.57
CA ILE A 167 7.70 -5.01 -13.55
C ILE A 167 8.03 -6.13 -14.54
N VAL A 168 9.30 -6.27 -14.96
CA VAL A 168 9.72 -7.36 -15.83
C VAL A 168 9.44 -8.71 -15.18
N MET A 169 9.71 -8.83 -13.89
CA MET A 169 9.43 -10.04 -13.14
C MET A 169 7.93 -10.38 -13.02
N TYR A 170 7.06 -9.37 -12.96
CA TYR A 170 5.63 -9.63 -13.06
C TYR A 170 5.23 -10.12 -14.45
N ALA A 171 5.80 -9.56 -15.50
CA ALA A 171 5.52 -9.99 -16.88
C ALA A 171 6.08 -11.39 -17.20
N GLU A 172 7.17 -11.79 -16.56
CA GLU A 172 7.76 -13.14 -16.69
C GLU A 172 7.00 -14.20 -15.88
N ASN A 173 6.14 -13.81 -14.94
CA ASN A 173 5.35 -14.74 -14.12
C ASN A 173 4.03 -15.08 -14.82
N PRO A 174 3.79 -16.33 -15.24
CA PRO A 174 2.57 -16.73 -15.94
C PRO A 174 1.28 -16.58 -15.12
N LEU A 175 1.37 -16.46 -13.79
CA LEU A 175 0.23 -16.16 -12.92
C LEU A 175 -0.07 -14.66 -12.79
N MET A 176 0.73 -13.80 -13.42
CA MET A 176 0.52 -12.36 -13.41
C MET A 176 0.09 -11.87 -14.78
N ILE A 177 -0.98 -11.11 -14.82
CA ILE A 177 -1.46 -10.44 -16.04
C ILE A 177 -1.02 -8.98 -15.96
N VAL A 178 -0.17 -8.56 -16.90
CA VAL A 178 0.35 -7.19 -16.96
C VAL A 178 -0.32 -6.43 -18.10
N GLU A 179 -0.98 -5.33 -17.75
CA GLU A 179 -1.52 -4.37 -18.71
C GLU A 179 -0.64 -3.12 -18.70
N SER A 180 -0.23 -2.66 -19.87
CA SER A 180 0.56 -1.44 -19.97
C SER A 180 0.06 -0.55 -21.11
N LYS A 181 0.24 0.75 -20.93
CA LYS A 181 -0.09 1.75 -21.93
C LYS A 181 1.04 2.77 -22.03
N PRO A 182 1.79 2.78 -23.12
CA PRO A 182 2.77 3.83 -23.38
C PRO A 182 2.06 5.15 -23.75
N THR A 183 2.66 6.25 -23.33
CA THR A 183 2.21 7.60 -23.68
C THR A 183 3.45 8.49 -23.77
N GLY A 184 4.08 8.55 -24.95
CA GLY A 184 5.39 9.17 -25.13
C GLY A 184 6.45 8.52 -24.23
N ALA A 185 7.17 9.35 -23.49
CA ALA A 185 8.19 8.88 -22.54
C ALA A 185 7.63 8.32 -21.20
N LYS A 186 6.33 8.02 -21.13
CA LYS A 186 5.69 7.48 -19.93
C LYS A 186 5.08 6.13 -20.19
N LEU A 187 5.31 5.19 -19.29
CA LEU A 187 4.67 3.88 -19.28
C LEU A 187 3.79 3.74 -18.03
N LYS A 188 2.48 3.68 -18.25
CA LYS A 188 1.53 3.31 -17.21
C LYS A 188 1.33 1.81 -17.26
N TRP A 189 1.45 1.15 -16.12
CA TRP A 189 1.27 -0.28 -16.05
C TRP A 189 0.43 -0.67 -14.84
N ASN A 190 -0.26 -1.79 -14.97
CA ASN A 190 -0.95 -2.47 -13.88
C ASN A 190 -0.67 -3.97 -14.03
N ALA A 191 -0.35 -4.61 -12.93
CA ALA A 191 -0.20 -6.05 -12.84
C ALA A 191 -1.24 -6.59 -11.87
N TYR A 192 -1.89 -7.70 -12.21
CA TYR A 192 -2.82 -8.36 -11.32
C TYR A 192 -2.66 -9.88 -11.39
N LEU A 193 -2.94 -10.52 -10.26
CA LEU A 193 -2.79 -11.95 -10.11
C LEU A 193 -3.97 -12.67 -10.75
N ASP A 194 -3.71 -13.69 -11.58
CA ASP A 194 -4.73 -14.66 -12.00
C ASP A 194 -5.13 -15.50 -10.79
N LEU A 195 -6.12 -15.00 -10.05
CA LEU A 195 -6.55 -15.61 -8.79
C LEU A 195 -7.06 -17.05 -8.96
N PRO A 196 -7.87 -17.40 -9.97
CA PRO A 196 -8.24 -18.78 -10.21
C PRO A 196 -7.04 -19.70 -10.41
N ALA A 197 -6.08 -19.33 -11.25
CA ALA A 197 -4.88 -20.10 -11.50
C ALA A 197 -3.98 -20.20 -10.24
N PHE A 198 -3.81 -19.09 -9.52
CA PHE A 198 -3.06 -19.08 -8.26
C PHE A 198 -3.72 -19.98 -7.21
N CYS A 199 -5.01 -19.80 -6.96
CA CYS A 199 -5.73 -20.57 -5.94
C CYS A 199 -5.75 -22.07 -6.24
N SER A 200 -5.74 -22.46 -7.51
CA SER A 200 -5.71 -23.87 -7.91
C SER A 200 -4.44 -24.62 -7.46
N LYS A 201 -3.39 -23.90 -7.08
CA LYS A 201 -2.12 -24.47 -6.58
C LYS A 201 -2.20 -25.00 -5.14
N PHE A 202 -3.23 -24.66 -4.39
CA PHE A 202 -3.36 -24.97 -2.96
C PHE A 202 -4.57 -25.85 -2.68
N SER A 203 -4.53 -26.62 -1.59
CA SER A 203 -5.66 -27.47 -1.17
C SER A 203 -6.81 -26.63 -0.63
N ASP A 204 -6.48 -25.70 0.21
CA ASP A 204 -7.37 -24.69 0.79
C ASP A 204 -6.60 -23.39 1.05
N ILE A 205 -7.32 -22.28 1.09
CA ILE A 205 -6.74 -20.97 1.37
C ILE A 205 -7.54 -20.31 2.47
N THR A 206 -6.86 -19.88 3.53
CA THR A 206 -7.43 -19.12 4.63
C THR A 206 -6.81 -17.73 4.72
N LEU A 207 -7.61 -16.70 4.56
CA LEU A 207 -7.20 -15.30 4.70
C LEU A 207 -7.45 -14.83 6.14
N LEU A 208 -6.47 -14.19 6.75
CA LEU A 208 -6.61 -13.55 8.05
C LEU A 208 -6.62 -12.03 7.81
N ALA A 209 -7.77 -11.42 7.81
CA ALA A 209 -7.93 -10.01 7.50
C ALA A 209 -8.66 -9.26 8.62
N ALA A 210 -8.31 -8.01 8.81
CA ALA A 210 -9.15 -7.10 9.58
C ALA A 210 -10.13 -6.44 8.62
N CYS A 211 -11.42 -6.47 8.93
CA CYS A 211 -12.46 -5.88 8.08
C CYS A 211 -12.33 -6.34 6.62
N HIS A 212 -12.39 -7.64 6.40
CA HIS A 212 -12.11 -8.29 5.10
C HIS A 212 -12.83 -7.64 3.92
N GLU A 213 -14.11 -7.32 4.06
CA GLU A 213 -14.92 -6.70 2.99
C GLU A 213 -14.45 -5.29 2.60
N ASP A 214 -13.66 -4.64 3.44
CA ASP A 214 -13.10 -3.31 3.19
C ASP A 214 -11.76 -3.35 2.43
N THR A 215 -11.28 -4.54 2.08
CA THR A 215 -9.95 -4.75 1.48
C THR A 215 -9.98 -4.88 -0.04
N LEU A 216 -8.87 -4.55 -0.68
CA LEU A 216 -8.68 -4.74 -2.12
C LEU A 216 -8.80 -6.22 -2.53
N GLN A 217 -8.31 -7.10 -1.68
CA GLN A 217 -8.35 -8.55 -1.91
C GLN A 217 -9.78 -9.09 -1.93
N TYR A 218 -10.67 -8.60 -1.08
CA TYR A 218 -12.10 -8.97 -1.13
C TYR A 218 -12.70 -8.70 -2.50
N HIS A 219 -12.50 -7.49 -3.02
CA HIS A 219 -13.02 -7.11 -4.33
C HIS A 219 -12.38 -7.91 -5.47
N ALA A 220 -11.10 -8.25 -5.35
CA ALA A 220 -10.40 -9.07 -6.34
C ALA A 220 -10.96 -10.50 -6.39
N PHE A 221 -11.13 -11.16 -5.25
CA PHE A 221 -11.75 -12.49 -5.19
C PHE A 221 -13.20 -12.47 -5.68
N LYS A 222 -13.96 -11.43 -5.31
CA LYS A 222 -15.34 -11.24 -5.79
C LYS A 222 -15.40 -11.08 -7.32
N SER A 223 -14.51 -10.29 -7.91
CA SER A 223 -14.45 -10.07 -9.36
C SER A 223 -14.01 -11.33 -10.13
N ALA A 224 -13.21 -12.18 -9.51
CA ALA A 224 -12.79 -13.48 -10.03
C ALA A 224 -13.85 -14.59 -9.84
N ALA A 225 -15.04 -14.25 -9.33
CA ALA A 225 -16.13 -15.20 -9.00
C ALA A 225 -15.68 -16.33 -8.05
N ILE A 226 -14.72 -16.08 -7.18
CA ILE A 226 -14.27 -16.99 -6.14
C ILE A 226 -15.16 -16.80 -4.92
N LYS A 227 -15.82 -17.89 -4.49
CA LYS A 227 -16.68 -17.87 -3.30
C LYS A 227 -15.83 -17.63 -2.05
N GLN A 228 -16.22 -16.68 -1.22
CA GLN A 228 -15.57 -16.34 0.03
C GLN A 228 -16.43 -16.78 1.21
N VAL A 229 -15.89 -17.64 2.07
CA VAL A 229 -16.61 -18.28 3.18
C VAL A 229 -16.00 -17.81 4.49
N ALA A 230 -16.82 -17.18 5.31
CA ALA A 230 -16.39 -16.74 6.64
C ALA A 230 -16.18 -17.93 7.57
N LEU A 231 -15.06 -17.93 8.28
CA LEU A 231 -14.78 -18.85 9.39
C LEU A 231 -14.97 -18.11 10.70
N ASP A 232 -15.85 -18.63 11.53
CA ASP A 232 -16.01 -18.12 12.89
C ASP A 232 -14.93 -18.71 13.80
N TRP A 233 -13.99 -17.86 14.19
CA TRP A 233 -12.96 -18.20 15.20
C TRP A 233 -13.26 -17.56 16.56
N ASN A 234 -14.46 -17.04 16.73
CA ASN A 234 -14.89 -16.37 17.96
C ASN A 234 -13.96 -15.19 18.34
N LEU A 235 -13.59 -14.39 17.35
CA LEU A 235 -12.72 -13.22 17.51
C LEU A 235 -13.54 -11.96 17.73
N ALA A 236 -12.92 -10.94 18.33
CA ALA A 236 -13.56 -9.63 18.47
C ALA A 236 -13.76 -8.96 17.10
N ASN A 237 -14.98 -8.46 16.87
CA ASN A 237 -15.37 -7.74 15.65
C ASN A 237 -15.40 -6.22 15.85
N GLU A 238 -15.21 -5.74 17.08
CA GLU A 238 -15.26 -4.33 17.44
C GLU A 238 -14.19 -4.02 18.48
N HIS A 239 -13.73 -2.77 18.48
CA HIS A 239 -12.83 -2.28 19.53
C HIS A 239 -13.61 -1.80 20.72
N VAL A 240 -13.08 -2.07 21.89
CA VAL A 240 -13.70 -1.76 23.20
C VAL A 240 -12.74 -0.97 24.08
N THR A 241 -13.27 -0.02 24.86
CA THR A 241 -12.54 0.71 25.90
C THR A 241 -13.55 1.37 26.84
N GLN A 242 -13.19 1.61 28.12
CA GLN A 242 -13.97 2.41 29.04
C GLN A 242 -13.67 3.91 28.92
N GLY A 243 -12.48 4.27 28.44
CA GLY A 243 -12.12 5.66 28.14
C GLY A 243 -12.91 6.26 26.98
N THR A 244 -12.87 7.57 26.86
CA THR A 244 -13.48 8.28 25.73
C THR A 244 -12.54 8.23 24.53
N VAL A 245 -13.06 7.88 23.35
CA VAL A 245 -12.33 7.95 22.10
C VAL A 245 -12.62 9.28 21.41
N ASN A 246 -11.66 10.18 21.43
CA ASN A 246 -11.74 11.50 20.80
C ASN A 246 -11.17 11.38 19.38
N ILE A 247 -12.00 11.62 18.38
CA ILE A 247 -11.66 11.44 16.96
C ILE A 247 -11.74 12.81 16.28
N LEU A 248 -10.58 13.32 15.93
CA LEU A 248 -10.44 14.62 15.29
C LEU A 248 -10.23 14.46 13.78
N TYR A 249 -10.65 15.46 13.03
CA TYR A 249 -10.38 15.53 11.60
C TYR A 249 -10.04 16.96 11.17
N VAL A 250 -9.24 17.08 10.11
CA VAL A 250 -8.78 18.37 9.60
C VAL A 250 -9.79 18.98 8.63
N LEU A 251 -10.24 18.21 7.62
CA LEU A 251 -11.17 18.68 6.61
C LEU A 251 -12.58 18.12 6.83
N GLU A 252 -13.57 19.00 6.84
CA GLU A 252 -14.98 18.63 6.99
C GLU A 252 -15.69 18.42 5.65
N ASN A 253 -15.47 19.33 4.70
CA ASN A 253 -16.21 19.38 3.43
C ASN A 253 -15.42 18.82 2.25
N ALA A 254 -14.23 18.33 2.51
CA ALA A 254 -13.31 17.90 1.48
C ALA A 254 -12.55 16.62 1.87
N GLU A 255 -12.18 15.82 0.90
CA GLU A 255 -11.34 14.65 1.10
C GLU A 255 -9.86 15.04 1.22
N TRP A 256 -9.14 14.42 2.15
CA TRP A 256 -7.70 14.56 2.26
C TRP A 256 -7.01 13.81 1.10
N ARG A 257 -6.33 14.55 0.22
CA ARG A 257 -5.66 14.03 -0.98
C ARG A 257 -4.34 14.73 -1.20
N THR A 258 -3.42 14.08 -1.89
CA THR A 258 -2.10 14.62 -2.25
C THR A 258 -2.22 16.01 -2.91
N THR A 259 -3.17 16.18 -3.83
CA THR A 259 -3.41 17.45 -4.54
C THR A 259 -3.91 18.58 -3.64
N ARG A 260 -4.53 18.27 -2.51
CA ARG A 260 -4.92 19.26 -1.51
C ARG A 260 -3.81 19.50 -0.51
N LYS A 261 -3.21 18.46 0.00
CA LYS A 261 -2.06 18.56 0.89
C LYS A 261 -0.93 19.39 0.28
N SER A 262 -0.65 19.21 -1.01
CA SER A 262 0.39 19.98 -1.71
C SER A 262 0.09 21.48 -1.89
N LYS A 263 -1.11 21.93 -1.56
CA LYS A 263 -1.46 23.35 -1.52
C LYS A 263 -1.22 24.00 -0.16
N LEU A 264 -1.03 23.19 0.87
CA LEU A 264 -0.67 23.65 2.20
C LEU A 264 0.81 24.03 2.24
N THR A 265 1.11 25.09 2.95
CA THR A 265 2.46 25.48 3.32
C THR A 265 2.98 24.57 4.42
N ASP A 266 4.30 24.49 4.57
CA ASP A 266 4.93 23.75 5.67
C ASP A 266 4.43 24.26 7.04
N LYS A 267 4.24 25.60 7.15
CA LYS A 267 3.68 26.22 8.35
C LYS A 267 2.26 25.76 8.67
N GLU A 268 1.36 25.69 7.67
CA GLU A 268 -0.01 25.18 7.89
C GLU A 268 -0.02 23.71 8.31
N LEU A 269 0.91 22.91 7.78
CA LEU A 269 1.07 21.53 8.21
C LEU A 269 1.59 21.42 9.64
N GLU A 270 2.54 22.29 10.02
CA GLU A 270 3.04 22.41 11.38
C GLU A 270 1.97 22.89 12.34
N ASP A 271 1.18 23.90 11.95
CA ASP A 271 0.05 24.42 12.75
C ASP A 271 -1.01 23.34 13.01
N ILE A 272 -1.27 22.43 12.03
CA ILE A 272 -2.15 21.28 12.25
C ILE A 272 -1.58 20.35 13.34
N ALA A 273 -0.31 20.04 13.27
CA ALA A 273 0.35 19.18 14.23
C ALA A 273 0.36 19.81 15.63
N LEU A 274 0.78 21.08 15.74
CA LEU A 274 0.83 21.84 16.99
C LEU A 274 -0.57 22.03 17.61
N THR A 275 -1.61 22.20 16.80
CA THR A 275 -3.00 22.32 17.29
C THR A 275 -3.46 21.01 17.89
N PHE A 276 -3.20 19.89 17.23
CA PHE A 276 -3.50 18.56 17.77
C PHE A 276 -2.73 18.33 19.06
N GLU A 277 -1.46 18.69 19.08
CA GLU A 277 -0.58 18.62 20.20
C GLU A 277 -1.07 19.42 21.41
N ARG A 278 -1.38 20.68 21.29
CA ARG A 278 -1.81 21.57 22.40
C ARG A 278 -3.10 21.14 23.06
N GLU A 279 -3.98 20.50 22.30
CA GLU A 279 -5.28 20.10 22.81
C GLU A 279 -5.19 18.86 23.72
N HIS A 280 -4.13 17.98 23.58
CA HIS A 280 -4.23 16.63 24.17
C HIS A 280 -2.87 15.92 24.40
N TRP A 281 -2.02 16.35 25.31
CA TRP A 281 -0.65 15.86 25.37
C TRP A 281 -0.20 14.82 26.36
N ASP A 282 0.69 13.89 25.85
CA ASP A 282 1.98 13.48 26.46
C ASP A 282 2.99 12.92 25.45
N LYS A 283 2.61 12.06 24.56
CA LYS A 283 3.37 11.55 23.41
C LYS A 283 2.43 11.06 22.34
N PHE A 284 2.62 11.49 21.10
CA PHE A 284 1.81 11.02 19.99
C PHE A 284 2.62 10.28 18.93
N ILE A 285 1.95 9.36 18.22
CA ILE A 285 2.51 8.72 17.04
C ILE A 285 2.12 9.56 15.83
N ASN A 286 3.12 10.07 15.12
CA ASN A 286 2.93 10.77 13.86
C ASN A 286 3.34 9.87 12.70
N VAL A 287 2.47 9.67 11.71
CA VAL A 287 2.86 9.05 10.46
C VAL A 287 3.64 10.08 9.66
N LYS A 288 4.92 9.84 9.58
CA LYS A 288 5.99 10.73 9.13
C LYS A 288 5.64 11.55 7.88
N GLN A 289 5.44 12.84 8.06
CA GLN A 289 5.63 13.91 7.04
C GLN A 289 5.45 15.33 7.60
N ILE A 290 5.33 15.48 8.91
CA ILE A 290 5.22 16.78 9.54
C ILE A 290 6.19 16.82 10.70
N GLY A 291 7.13 17.76 10.71
CA GLY A 291 8.08 18.11 11.76
C GLY A 291 8.58 17.02 12.71
N ASP A 292 9.69 17.23 13.36
CA ASP A 292 10.39 16.24 14.19
C ASP A 292 9.74 15.98 15.57
N GLU A 293 8.53 16.45 15.81
CA GLU A 293 7.84 16.33 17.10
C GLU A 293 6.90 15.10 17.08
N GLY A 294 7.11 14.17 17.98
CA GLY A 294 6.43 12.90 18.09
C GLY A 294 7.20 11.71 17.52
N GLU A 295 6.83 10.50 17.94
CA GLU A 295 7.41 9.28 17.40
C GLU A 295 6.85 8.98 16.00
N ALA A 296 7.69 9.15 14.98
CA ALA A 296 7.29 8.89 13.60
C ALA A 296 7.27 7.39 13.28
N ILE A 297 6.15 6.90 12.78
CA ILE A 297 6.04 5.54 12.27
C ILE A 297 5.98 5.52 10.74
N ASN A 298 6.41 4.40 10.15
CA ASN A 298 6.24 4.19 8.72
C ASN A 298 4.75 4.12 8.37
N VAL A 299 4.39 4.64 7.19
CA VAL A 299 3.02 4.59 6.64
C VAL A 299 2.45 3.17 6.65
N LYS A 300 3.28 2.19 6.29
CA LYS A 300 2.97 0.76 6.40
C LYS A 300 3.61 0.21 7.66
N SER A 301 2.93 0.39 8.77
CA SER A 301 3.39 -0.03 10.10
C SER A 301 3.06 -1.49 10.44
N HIS A 302 2.87 -2.36 9.43
CA HIS A 302 2.56 -3.78 9.65
C HIS A 302 3.62 -4.47 10.54
N GLY A 303 3.17 -5.16 11.57
CA GLY A 303 4.05 -5.87 12.52
C GLY A 303 4.67 -5.02 13.64
N PHE A 304 4.41 -3.69 13.70
CA PHE A 304 4.90 -2.83 14.78
C PHE A 304 3.93 -2.85 15.97
N ASN A 305 4.41 -3.24 17.15
CA ASN A 305 3.63 -3.22 18.38
C ASN A 305 4.25 -2.32 19.46
N ASP A 306 5.32 -1.60 19.12
CA ASP A 306 6.14 -0.82 20.06
C ASP A 306 5.39 0.39 20.64
N TYR A 307 4.30 0.79 19.96
CA TYR A 307 3.48 1.98 20.32
C TYR A 307 2.20 1.64 21.09
N SER A 308 2.04 0.39 21.52
CA SER A 308 0.82 -0.10 22.18
C SER A 308 0.49 0.54 23.53
N LYS A 309 1.37 1.40 24.05
CA LYS A 309 1.15 2.20 25.26
C LYS A 309 0.78 3.65 24.99
N LEU A 310 0.82 4.08 23.71
CA LEU A 310 0.51 5.47 23.35
C LEU A 310 -0.99 5.65 23.11
N HIS A 311 -1.50 6.79 23.56
CA HIS A 311 -2.93 7.11 23.52
C HIS A 311 -3.28 8.12 22.42
N HIS A 312 -2.27 8.68 21.74
CA HIS A 312 -2.42 9.71 20.74
C HIS A 312 -1.87 9.26 19.39
N PHE A 313 -2.63 9.51 18.33
CA PHE A 313 -2.25 9.14 16.96
C PHE A 313 -2.69 10.21 15.97
N MET A 314 -1.80 10.63 15.09
CA MET A 314 -2.15 11.52 13.98
C MET A 314 -1.68 10.93 12.66
N ASP A 315 -2.55 10.91 11.65
CA ASP A 315 -2.21 10.47 10.31
C ASP A 315 -2.71 11.43 9.24
N LEU A 316 -1.79 12.20 8.68
CA LEU A 316 -2.01 13.11 7.57
C LEU A 316 -1.33 12.64 6.27
N HIS A 317 -1.01 11.35 6.18
CA HIS A 317 -0.47 10.78 4.96
C HIS A 317 -1.55 10.65 3.89
N THR A 318 -1.15 10.87 2.63
CA THR A 318 -2.04 10.74 1.48
C THR A 318 -1.59 9.55 0.61
N GLN A 319 -2.28 8.43 0.71
CA GLN A 319 -1.98 7.24 -0.07
C GLN A 319 -3.21 6.83 -0.88
N MET A 320 -3.29 7.35 -2.09
CA MET A 320 -4.31 6.92 -3.05
C MET A 320 -3.63 6.37 -4.29
N PRO A 321 -4.21 5.37 -4.94
CA PRO A 321 -3.69 4.90 -6.21
C PRO A 321 -3.67 6.04 -7.24
N ILE A 322 -2.71 5.99 -8.16
CA ILE A 322 -2.67 6.95 -9.27
C ILE A 322 -3.92 6.78 -10.15
N PRO A 323 -4.36 7.81 -10.88
CA PRO A 323 -5.63 7.77 -11.62
C PRO A 323 -5.75 6.63 -12.63
N SER A 324 -4.64 6.13 -13.19
CA SER A 324 -4.65 4.95 -14.07
C SER A 324 -4.96 3.67 -13.31
N THR A 325 -4.40 3.49 -12.12
CA THR A 325 -4.66 2.34 -11.24
C THR A 325 -6.05 2.41 -10.65
N GLU A 326 -6.55 3.61 -10.28
CA GLU A 326 -7.94 3.80 -9.86
C GLU A 326 -8.93 3.33 -10.95
N LYS A 327 -8.71 3.75 -12.22
CA LYS A 327 -9.52 3.29 -13.36
C LYS A 327 -9.41 1.78 -13.60
N PHE A 328 -8.24 1.23 -13.39
CA PHE A 328 -8.02 -0.21 -13.47
C PHE A 328 -8.84 -0.96 -12.42
N TYR A 329 -8.83 -0.54 -11.15
CA TYR A 329 -9.63 -1.14 -10.08
C TYR A 329 -11.14 -1.05 -10.37
N MET A 330 -11.61 0.10 -10.84
CA MET A 330 -13.00 0.25 -11.27
C MET A 330 -13.38 -0.74 -12.38
N LYS A 331 -12.54 -0.88 -13.40
CA LYS A 331 -12.80 -1.71 -14.56
C LYS A 331 -12.65 -3.21 -14.29
N ARG A 332 -11.57 -3.61 -13.59
CA ARG A 332 -11.20 -5.01 -13.41
C ARG A 332 -11.75 -5.62 -12.14
N LEU A 333 -11.79 -4.85 -11.07
CA LEU A 333 -12.28 -5.33 -9.78
C LEU A 333 -13.74 -4.94 -9.49
N GLY A 334 -14.38 -4.19 -10.40
CA GLY A 334 -15.76 -3.73 -10.23
C GLY A 334 -15.97 -2.77 -9.05
N MET A 335 -14.90 -2.12 -8.59
CA MET A 335 -14.95 -1.24 -7.43
C MET A 335 -15.52 0.13 -7.78
N SER A 336 -16.33 0.69 -6.89
CA SER A 336 -16.67 2.11 -6.94
C SER A 336 -15.48 2.97 -6.46
N LYS A 337 -15.51 4.28 -6.72
CA LYS A 337 -14.52 5.21 -6.16
C LYS A 337 -14.50 5.20 -4.63
N PHE A 338 -15.66 5.01 -4.03
CA PHE A 338 -15.79 4.90 -2.58
C PHE A 338 -15.11 3.63 -2.06
N ASP A 339 -15.30 2.46 -2.71
CA ASP A 339 -14.64 1.21 -2.33
C ASP A 339 -13.13 1.32 -2.45
N ILE A 340 -12.63 1.94 -3.54
CA ILE A 340 -11.19 2.18 -3.73
C ILE A 340 -10.64 3.06 -2.61
N ARG A 341 -11.34 4.15 -2.27
CA ARG A 341 -10.93 5.03 -1.17
C ARG A 341 -10.95 4.28 0.17
N LYS A 342 -11.98 3.49 0.41
CA LYS A 342 -12.09 2.68 1.63
C LYS A 342 -10.93 1.70 1.73
N ALA A 343 -10.66 0.93 0.69
CA ALA A 343 -9.63 -0.11 0.68
C ALA A 343 -8.19 0.43 0.68
N CYS A 344 -7.93 1.55 -0.02
CA CYS A 344 -6.57 2.06 -0.20
C CYS A 344 -6.21 3.22 0.75
N TYR A 345 -7.19 3.82 1.42
CA TYR A 345 -6.95 4.96 2.29
C TYR A 345 -7.53 4.78 3.69
N HIS A 346 -8.86 4.66 3.85
CA HIS A 346 -9.47 4.56 5.18
C HIS A 346 -8.99 3.33 5.95
N TYR A 347 -8.89 2.19 5.26
CA TYR A 347 -8.43 0.94 5.86
C TYR A 347 -6.98 1.04 6.34
N ASP A 348 -6.07 1.61 5.54
CA ASP A 348 -4.67 1.78 5.94
C ASP A 348 -4.53 2.73 7.15
N ARG A 349 -5.35 3.82 7.19
CA ARG A 349 -5.38 4.75 8.34
C ARG A 349 -5.89 4.06 9.61
N TYR A 350 -6.93 3.25 9.47
CA TYR A 350 -7.43 2.42 10.56
C TYR A 350 -6.36 1.45 11.07
N GLN A 351 -5.66 0.76 10.19
CA GLN A 351 -4.56 -0.14 10.55
C GLN A 351 -3.43 0.59 11.30
N GLY A 352 -3.10 1.80 10.87
CA GLY A 352 -2.10 2.66 11.53
C GLY A 352 -2.54 3.07 12.93
N ALA A 353 -3.78 3.56 13.07
CA ALA A 353 -4.34 3.99 14.35
C ALA A 353 -4.33 2.86 15.40
N LEU A 354 -4.52 1.65 14.97
CA LEU A 354 -4.52 0.45 15.83
C LEU A 354 -3.12 -0.05 16.23
N ARG A 355 -2.11 0.81 16.11
CA ARG A 355 -0.80 0.58 16.75
C ARG A 355 -0.72 1.15 18.16
N THR A 356 -1.74 1.92 18.56
CA THR A 356 -1.89 2.51 19.89
C THR A 356 -2.49 1.54 20.91
N SER A 357 -2.70 2.03 22.12
CA SER A 357 -3.23 1.27 23.26
C SER A 357 -4.61 0.68 23.04
N LEU A 358 -5.46 1.27 22.19
CA LEU A 358 -6.78 0.73 21.87
C LEU A 358 -6.71 -0.73 21.35
N ARG A 359 -5.63 -1.09 20.67
CA ARG A 359 -5.39 -2.46 20.19
C ARG A 359 -5.40 -3.50 21.31
N ASN A 360 -4.95 -3.12 22.50
CA ASN A 360 -4.79 -4.02 23.63
C ASN A 360 -6.04 -4.11 24.52
N SER A 361 -6.99 -3.19 24.35
CA SER A 361 -8.24 -3.21 25.11
C SER A 361 -9.08 -4.42 24.70
N ARG A 362 -9.41 -5.26 25.69
CA ARG A 362 -10.21 -6.48 25.54
C ARG A 362 -11.34 -6.48 26.54
N LYS A 363 -12.33 -7.37 26.36
CA LYS A 363 -13.47 -7.47 27.27
C LYS A 363 -13.06 -7.64 28.74
N ASP A 364 -11.93 -8.31 28.98
CA ASP A 364 -11.45 -8.64 30.34
C ASP A 364 -10.40 -7.65 30.87
N ASP A 365 -9.91 -6.74 30.01
CA ASP A 365 -8.94 -5.69 30.34
C ASP A 365 -9.23 -4.45 29.49
N LEU A 366 -10.24 -3.69 29.92
CA LEU A 366 -10.65 -2.48 29.24
C LEU A 366 -9.77 -1.32 29.71
N GLY A 367 -9.05 -0.71 28.78
CA GLY A 367 -8.36 0.54 29.06
C GLY A 367 -9.31 1.64 29.51
N THR A 368 -8.92 2.43 30.50
CA THR A 368 -9.71 3.53 31.08
C THR A 368 -9.30 4.90 30.59
N ASP A 369 -8.12 5.00 29.94
CA ASP A 369 -7.57 6.26 29.48
C ASP A 369 -8.32 6.78 28.26
N ASP A 370 -8.42 8.10 28.18
CA ASP A 370 -8.96 8.78 27.00
C ASP A 370 -7.96 8.66 25.84
N LEU A 371 -8.49 8.41 24.66
CA LEU A 371 -7.72 8.18 23.43
C LEU A 371 -7.99 9.29 22.41
N PHE A 372 -6.96 9.70 21.68
CA PHE A 372 -7.02 10.80 20.74
C PHE A 372 -6.49 10.40 19.37
N TYR A 373 -7.31 10.55 18.36
CA TYR A 373 -7.00 10.21 16.97
C TYR A 373 -7.27 11.42 16.08
N CYS A 374 -6.33 11.77 15.20
CA CYS A 374 -6.51 12.83 14.23
C CYS A 374 -6.28 12.31 12.80
N PHE A 375 -7.27 12.55 11.94
CA PHE A 375 -7.23 12.13 10.53
C PHE A 375 -7.36 13.34 9.61
N GLY A 376 -6.92 13.16 8.36
CA GLY A 376 -6.96 14.24 7.37
C GLY A 376 -8.37 14.70 6.98
N ASP A 377 -9.39 13.84 7.07
CA ASP A 377 -10.77 14.18 6.74
C ASP A 377 -11.82 13.46 7.58
N LYS A 378 -13.03 14.02 7.57
CA LYS A 378 -14.20 13.53 8.30
C LYS A 378 -14.58 12.09 7.91
N GLY A 379 -14.51 11.74 6.62
CA GLY A 379 -14.86 10.40 6.17
C GLY A 379 -13.95 9.31 6.76
N THR A 380 -12.66 9.60 6.93
CA THR A 380 -11.73 8.70 7.61
C THR A 380 -12.01 8.58 9.10
N ALA A 381 -12.34 9.72 9.75
CA ALA A 381 -12.72 9.73 11.16
C ALA A 381 -14.00 8.91 11.43
N GLU A 382 -15.02 9.07 10.60
CA GLU A 382 -16.27 8.30 10.66
C GLU A 382 -16.04 6.81 10.40
N TYR A 383 -15.20 6.46 9.41
CA TYR A 383 -14.82 5.07 9.16
C TYR A 383 -14.15 4.45 10.38
N PHE A 384 -13.17 5.13 10.99
CA PHE A 384 -12.54 4.67 12.22
C PHE A 384 -13.55 4.47 13.34
N ALA A 385 -14.43 5.46 13.55
CA ALA A 385 -15.47 5.42 14.56
C ALA A 385 -16.44 4.23 14.38
N SER A 386 -16.70 3.82 13.14
CA SER A 386 -17.56 2.68 12.83
C SER A 386 -16.98 1.31 13.27
N LYS A 387 -15.70 1.25 13.64
CA LYS A 387 -15.03 0.05 14.13
C LYS A 387 -15.01 -0.05 15.66
N LEU A 388 -15.58 0.93 16.35
CA LEU A 388 -15.75 0.92 17.81
C LEU A 388 -17.10 0.32 18.15
N ALA A 389 -17.15 -0.44 19.24
CA ALA A 389 -18.41 -0.97 19.78
C ALA A 389 -19.42 0.17 20.03
N PRO A 390 -20.73 -0.04 19.79
CA PRO A 390 -21.75 1.02 19.90
C PRO A 390 -21.78 1.72 21.28
N TRP A 391 -21.43 1.03 22.34
CA TRP A 391 -21.42 1.55 23.70
C TRP A 391 -20.16 2.33 24.08
N VAL A 392 -19.09 2.27 23.27
CA VAL A 392 -17.87 3.05 23.51
C VAL A 392 -18.17 4.53 23.37
N LYS A 393 -17.84 5.30 24.40
CA LYS A 393 -17.96 6.76 24.39
C LYS A 393 -17.04 7.34 23.33
N ARG A 394 -17.61 8.03 22.35
CA ARG A 394 -16.84 8.62 21.25
C ARG A 394 -17.30 10.04 20.97
N LYS A 395 -16.34 10.89 20.64
CA LYS A 395 -16.58 12.26 20.19
C LYS A 395 -15.90 12.43 18.84
N ILE A 396 -16.62 12.92 17.84
CA ILE A 396 -16.08 13.20 16.50
C ILE A 396 -16.22 14.70 16.27
N TYR A 397 -15.12 15.39 16.06
CA TYR A 397 -15.12 16.84 15.89
C TYR A 397 -13.96 17.34 15.02
N LYS A 398 -14.17 18.49 14.41
CA LYS A 398 -13.17 19.14 13.58
C LYS A 398 -12.04 19.68 14.47
N LEU A 399 -10.80 19.50 14.04
CA LEU A 399 -9.66 20.16 14.66
C LEU A 399 -9.88 21.68 14.56
N PRO A 400 -9.70 22.47 15.64
CA PRO A 400 -9.96 23.90 15.65
C PRO A 400 -8.91 24.70 14.84
N ILE A 401 -8.87 24.40 13.54
CA ILE A 401 -8.01 25.07 12.56
C ILE A 401 -8.83 25.40 11.30
N GLU A 402 -8.64 26.59 10.77
CA GLU A 402 -9.25 27.00 9.52
C GLU A 402 -8.25 26.92 8.37
N LEU A 403 -8.59 26.14 7.35
CA LEU A 403 -7.78 25.95 6.17
C LEU A 403 -8.58 26.35 4.92
N ALA A 404 -8.01 27.18 4.07
CA ALA A 404 -8.65 27.60 2.82
C ALA A 404 -9.05 26.42 1.92
N ILE A 405 -8.30 25.31 1.97
CA ILE A 405 -8.59 24.11 1.19
C ILE A 405 -9.86 23.36 1.61
N ASP A 406 -10.41 23.61 2.81
CA ASP A 406 -11.65 23.00 3.29
C ASP A 406 -12.90 23.69 2.71
N THR A 407 -12.80 24.99 2.41
CA THR A 407 -13.88 25.80 1.85
C THR A 407 -13.97 25.72 0.31
N GLU A 408 -12.96 25.24 -0.37
CA GLU A 408 -12.95 25.03 -1.84
C GLU A 408 -13.92 23.89 -2.25
N GLY A 409 -15.18 24.00 -1.85
CA GLY A 409 -16.24 23.05 -2.19
C GLY A 409 -16.86 23.31 -3.55
N LYS A 410 -16.87 22.28 -4.36
CA LYS A 410 -17.74 21.98 -5.53
C LYS A 410 -17.88 22.99 -6.69
N ALA A 411 -17.86 24.30 -6.49
CA ALA A 411 -18.13 25.28 -7.54
C ALA A 411 -16.90 25.69 -8.39
N THR A 412 -15.70 25.57 -7.84
CA THR A 412 -14.48 26.09 -8.49
C THR A 412 -13.71 25.05 -9.32
N TYR A 413 -14.04 23.75 -9.20
CA TYR A 413 -13.24 22.72 -9.90
C TYR A 413 -13.51 22.65 -11.40
N SER A 414 -14.73 22.98 -11.86
CA SER A 414 -15.05 23.03 -13.29
C SER A 414 -14.48 24.27 -13.98
N ASN A 415 -14.51 25.41 -13.31
CA ASN A 415 -14.12 26.70 -13.89
C ASN A 415 -12.60 26.92 -13.88
N LYS A 416 -11.89 26.61 -12.78
CA LYS A 416 -10.42 26.75 -12.73
C LYS A 416 -9.66 25.78 -13.67
N VAL A 417 -10.19 24.57 -13.93
CA VAL A 417 -9.58 23.65 -14.90
C VAL A 417 -9.81 24.13 -16.32
N SER A 418 -10.97 24.74 -16.63
CA SER A 418 -11.22 25.35 -17.94
C SER A 418 -10.39 26.62 -18.13
N ASP A 419 -10.30 27.47 -17.11
CA ASP A 419 -9.52 28.70 -17.15
C ASP A 419 -8.01 28.45 -17.23
N ASN A 420 -7.48 27.50 -16.46
CA ASN A 420 -6.08 27.08 -16.57
C ASN A 420 -5.75 26.45 -17.95
N LYS A 421 -6.67 25.66 -18.53
CA LYS A 421 -6.48 25.12 -19.88
C LYS A 421 -6.57 26.21 -20.95
N ALA A 422 -7.50 27.15 -20.80
CA ALA A 422 -7.64 28.29 -21.72
C ALA A 422 -6.43 29.22 -21.61
N GLU A 423 -5.96 29.49 -20.40
CA GLU A 423 -4.76 30.30 -20.14
C GLU A 423 -3.47 29.62 -20.62
N GLN A 424 -3.31 28.29 -20.38
CA GLN A 424 -2.18 27.53 -20.93
C GLN A 424 -2.21 27.49 -22.46
N LYS A 425 -3.41 27.40 -23.07
CA LYS A 425 -3.56 27.42 -24.54
C LYS A 425 -3.33 28.82 -25.12
N ALA A 426 -3.70 29.89 -24.40
CA ALA A 426 -3.38 31.27 -24.74
C ALA A 426 -1.88 31.53 -24.64
N ARG A 427 -1.24 31.22 -23.54
CA ARG A 427 0.22 31.29 -23.32
C ARG A 427 0.99 30.49 -24.36
N GLY A 428 0.50 29.31 -24.77
CA GLY A 428 1.07 28.48 -25.81
C GLY A 428 1.02 29.15 -27.20
N ARG A 429 -0.09 29.86 -27.52
CA ARG A 429 -0.23 30.61 -28.79
C ARG A 429 0.62 31.86 -28.81
N ASP A 430 0.68 32.59 -27.72
CA ASP A 430 1.51 33.80 -27.61
C ASP A 430 2.99 33.45 -27.67
N ARG A 431 3.38 32.33 -27.09
CA ARG A 431 4.75 31.80 -27.14
C ARG A 431 5.13 31.32 -28.54
N ALA A 432 4.20 30.68 -29.25
CA ALA A 432 4.41 30.30 -30.66
C ALA A 432 4.61 31.54 -31.57
N LYS A 433 3.78 32.59 -31.40
CA LYS A 433 3.93 33.85 -32.12
C LYS A 433 5.26 34.56 -31.82
N LEU A 434 5.69 34.58 -30.56
CA LEU A 434 6.98 35.14 -30.16
C LEU A 434 8.16 34.36 -30.77
N THR A 435 8.03 33.02 -30.87
CA THR A 435 9.07 32.18 -31.48
C THR A 435 9.17 32.33 -33.00
N GLU A 436 8.07 32.70 -33.65
CA GLU A 436 8.06 33.04 -35.06
C GLU A 436 8.70 34.42 -35.34
N LEU A 437 8.60 35.34 -34.37
CA LEU A 437 9.13 36.70 -34.51
C LEU A 437 10.62 36.81 -34.14
N ASP A 438 11.12 35.92 -33.25
CA ASP A 438 12.52 35.94 -32.82
C ASP A 438 13.05 34.52 -32.57
N PRO A 439 13.92 34.00 -33.43
CA PRO A 439 14.52 32.66 -33.31
C PRO A 439 15.39 32.46 -32.04
N ASP A 440 15.88 33.54 -31.42
CA ASP A 440 16.71 33.46 -30.24
C ASP A 440 15.91 33.16 -28.96
N ILE A 441 14.60 33.43 -28.95
CA ILE A 441 13.68 33.01 -27.90
C ILE A 441 13.67 31.48 -27.76
N LYS A 442 13.83 30.74 -28.84
CA LYS A 442 13.92 29.29 -28.86
C LYS A 442 15.20 28.76 -28.18
N ARG A 443 16.30 29.54 -28.26
CA ARG A 443 17.57 29.24 -27.58
C ARG A 443 17.49 29.55 -26.10
N LEU A 444 16.88 30.67 -25.74
CA LEU A 444 16.64 31.05 -24.33
C LEU A 444 15.71 30.05 -23.61
N ASP A 445 14.66 29.57 -24.24
CA ASP A 445 13.78 28.56 -23.71
C ASP A 445 14.53 27.23 -23.42
N LYS A 446 15.38 26.79 -24.34
CA LYS A 446 16.23 25.60 -24.15
C LYS A 446 17.22 25.79 -23.01
N ALA A 447 17.83 26.97 -22.89
CA ALA A 447 18.75 27.31 -21.82
C ALA A 447 18.04 27.35 -20.44
N LEU A 448 16.83 27.90 -20.36
CA LEU A 448 16.02 27.94 -19.15
C LEU A 448 15.56 26.54 -18.69
N ILE A 449 15.21 25.65 -19.62
CA ILE A 449 14.88 24.26 -19.33
C ILE A 449 16.11 23.55 -18.77
N TYR A 450 17.26 23.70 -19.42
CA TYR A 450 18.52 23.13 -18.98
C TYR A 450 18.96 23.62 -17.58
N LEU A 451 18.83 24.93 -17.30
CA LEU A 451 19.12 25.49 -15.98
C LEU A 451 18.15 25.00 -14.90
N ARG A 452 16.89 24.80 -15.25
CA ARG A 452 15.87 24.24 -14.34
C ARG A 452 16.17 22.77 -14.00
N ASP A 453 16.63 22.00 -14.97
CA ASP A 453 17.03 20.60 -14.77
C ASP A 453 18.33 20.48 -13.99
N LEU A 454 19.32 21.33 -14.24
CA LEU A 454 20.54 21.45 -13.40
C LEU A 454 20.24 21.81 -11.96
N ARG A 455 19.26 22.69 -11.72
CA ARG A 455 18.83 23.06 -10.36
C ARG A 455 18.12 21.91 -9.63
N ARG A 456 17.39 21.06 -10.36
CA ARG A 456 16.79 19.85 -9.81
C ARG A 456 17.83 18.77 -9.46
N MET A 457 18.90 18.67 -10.25
CA MET A 457 19.97 17.69 -10.04
C MET A 457 20.98 18.10 -8.94
N ASN A 458 21.08 19.40 -8.62
CA ASN A 458 22.00 19.94 -7.62
C ASN A 458 21.32 21.00 -6.75
N PRO A 459 20.44 20.61 -5.82
CA PRO A 459 19.69 21.55 -4.98
C PRO A 459 20.57 22.39 -4.07
N ASP A 460 21.77 21.90 -3.71
CA ASP A 460 22.69 22.56 -2.75
C ASP A 460 23.70 23.52 -3.39
N LYS A 461 23.79 23.57 -4.71
CA LYS A 461 24.63 24.54 -5.37
C LYS A 461 23.84 25.82 -5.67
N ARG A 462 24.09 26.88 -4.89
CA ARG A 462 23.66 28.24 -5.22
C ARG A 462 24.30 28.60 -6.58
N ILE A 463 23.51 28.47 -7.64
CA ILE A 463 23.86 29.05 -8.95
C ILE A 463 23.66 30.55 -8.76
N THR A 464 24.72 31.22 -8.33
CA THR A 464 24.80 32.67 -8.23
C THR A 464 24.60 33.26 -9.63
N LYS A 465 23.71 34.22 -9.70
CA LYS A 465 23.40 35.12 -10.80
C LYS A 465 24.54 35.26 -11.82
N ALA A 466 24.30 34.76 -13.00
CA ALA A 466 24.92 35.18 -14.21
C ALA A 466 23.83 35.29 -15.28
N ILE A 467 23.10 36.34 -15.26
CA ILE A 467 22.49 37.09 -16.37
C ILE A 467 22.39 38.53 -15.91
#